data_828bb3d57aa8474bb76e409434591d4d
#
_entry.id   828bb3d57aa8474bb76e409434591d4d
#
_cell.length_a   1.000
_cell.length_b   1.000
_cell.length_c   1.000
_cell.angle_alpha   90.00
_cell.angle_beta   90.00
_cell.angle_gamma   90.00
#
_symmetry.space_group_name_H-M   'P 1'
#
loop_
_entity.id
_entity.type
_entity.pdbx_description
1 polymer ?
#
loop_
_entity_poly.entity_id
_entity_poly.type
_entity_poly.pdbx_seq_one_letter_code
_entity_poly.pdbx_strand_id
1 'polypeptide(L)'
;MDSKVPIIAFLCSPALKGSRSVLRGLLDYAERHGPWRFVFLEGRDGEQMFDLAKLACDAVVVNIASRAEAQRIAALNIPVIFCDPIPSARLTASDLSLSDSPVVRMDSRAVGTMAAKYYLERGYRSFAYVGETLDMYWSAERRDGFVAALREAGRDAVVYDGPRGVRERRRWDAERPRMMRFLKSLPRPTAVFAAMDGRARLVIDACTEAGLRVPEDIAVLGVDDDPIICRSCVPTLSSIRTGGYRRGVRIAELLDDMMHGRAVERMTFVEEPLAVVTRGSTGYDAMRDPILARALAFVRRYGAAGHCSTAEVAVAAQCSRRYLEKRFRKLLGVSVRDLVMHEKIERAKTLLEKGTMPIGEIPAACGVNCNSHLSVLFKKATGLTMRAWRHTHRDASDE
;
A
#
# COMPACT_ATOMS: atom_id res chain seq x y z
N MET A 1 -30.04 31.36 3.38
CA MET A 1 -30.09 30.49 2.19
C MET A 1 -29.49 29.17 2.63
N ASP A 2 -30.32 28.14 2.82
CA ASP A 2 -29.81 26.80 3.08
C ASP A 2 -29.03 26.35 1.85
N SER A 3 -27.70 26.36 1.96
CA SER A 3 -26.86 25.83 0.89
C SER A 3 -27.08 24.31 0.86
N LYS A 4 -27.67 23.81 -0.23
CA LYS A 4 -27.86 22.39 -0.46
C LYS A 4 -26.53 21.67 -0.29
N VAL A 5 -26.47 20.70 0.60
CA VAL A 5 -25.28 19.88 0.81
C VAL A 5 -25.00 19.06 -0.46
N PRO A 6 -23.83 19.22 -1.10
CA PRO A 6 -23.49 18.48 -2.31
C PRO A 6 -23.48 16.95 -2.07
N ILE A 7 -23.99 16.21 -3.05
CA ILE A 7 -24.03 14.74 -3.02
C ILE A 7 -22.98 14.19 -3.98
N ILE A 8 -22.01 13.47 -3.43
CA ILE A 8 -20.90 12.86 -4.19
C ILE A 8 -21.15 11.36 -4.32
N ALA A 9 -21.27 10.87 -5.54
CA ALA A 9 -21.33 9.43 -5.81
C ALA A 9 -19.90 8.85 -5.89
N PHE A 10 -19.57 7.93 -4.99
CA PHE A 10 -18.28 7.24 -4.97
C PHE A 10 -18.44 5.81 -5.51
N LEU A 11 -18.03 5.61 -6.75
CA LEU A 11 -18.19 4.37 -7.51
C LEU A 11 -16.88 3.56 -7.57
N CYS A 12 -16.16 3.48 -6.44
CA CYS A 12 -14.97 2.68 -6.29
C CYS A 12 -15.22 1.67 -5.17
N SER A 13 -14.81 0.41 -5.35
CA SER A 13 -15.07 -0.63 -4.36
C SER A 13 -14.42 -0.33 -3.00
N PRO A 14 -15.18 -0.14 -1.92
CA PRO A 14 -14.63 0.09 -0.58
C PRO A 14 -13.99 -1.18 0.01
N ALA A 15 -14.19 -2.34 -0.61
CA ALA A 15 -13.50 -3.58 -0.23
C ALA A 15 -11.98 -3.49 -0.44
N LEU A 16 -11.53 -2.66 -1.40
CA LEU A 16 -10.12 -2.46 -1.69
C LEU A 16 -9.51 -1.36 -0.82
N LYS A 17 -8.38 -1.63 -0.19
CA LYS A 17 -7.68 -0.64 0.66
C LYS A 17 -7.31 0.63 -0.11
N GLY A 18 -6.91 0.51 -1.37
CA GLY A 18 -6.61 1.67 -2.23
C GLY A 18 -7.80 2.63 -2.33
N SER A 19 -8.99 2.10 -2.59
CA SER A 19 -10.24 2.88 -2.66
C SER A 19 -10.62 3.48 -1.30
N ARG A 20 -10.48 2.73 -0.20
CA ARG A 20 -10.71 3.28 1.16
C ARG A 20 -9.75 4.43 1.49
N SER A 21 -8.49 4.34 1.06
CA SER A 21 -7.53 5.42 1.28
C SER A 21 -7.87 6.68 0.48
N VAL A 22 -8.37 6.52 -0.74
CA VAL A 22 -8.90 7.64 -1.56
C VAL A 22 -10.12 8.25 -0.87
N LEU A 23 -11.08 7.41 -0.48
CA LEU A 23 -12.28 7.86 0.21
C LEU A 23 -11.94 8.65 1.48
N ARG A 24 -11.00 8.17 2.28
CA ARG A 24 -10.55 8.89 3.48
C ARG A 24 -10.03 10.30 3.15
N GLY A 25 -9.25 10.45 2.08
CA GLY A 25 -8.78 11.77 1.64
C GLY A 25 -9.92 12.69 1.22
N LEU A 26 -10.96 12.16 0.57
CA LEU A 26 -12.18 12.89 0.22
C LEU A 26 -12.96 13.33 1.46
N LEU A 27 -13.14 12.43 2.43
CA LEU A 27 -13.85 12.72 3.69
C LEU A 27 -13.14 13.81 4.49
N ASP A 28 -11.83 13.66 4.71
CA ASP A 28 -11.03 14.64 5.45
C ASP A 28 -11.01 16.05 4.78
N TYR A 29 -11.13 16.08 3.45
CA TYR A 29 -11.29 17.36 2.72
C TYR A 29 -12.67 17.94 2.97
N ALA A 30 -13.72 17.16 2.82
CA ALA A 30 -15.10 17.59 3.00
C ALA A 30 -15.35 18.14 4.42
N GLU A 31 -14.77 17.53 5.45
CA GLU A 31 -14.85 18.02 6.84
C GLU A 31 -14.28 19.42 7.03
N ARG A 32 -13.25 19.78 6.23
CA ARG A 32 -12.56 21.08 6.36
C ARG A 32 -13.15 22.20 5.48
N HIS A 33 -13.75 21.85 4.35
CA HIS A 33 -14.14 22.81 3.31
C HIS A 33 -15.63 22.92 3.10
N GLY A 34 -16.42 22.09 3.75
CA GLY A 34 -17.88 22.12 3.72
C GLY A 34 -18.48 20.71 3.69
N PRO A 35 -19.68 20.53 4.28
CA PRO A 35 -20.26 19.21 4.38
C PRO A 35 -20.62 18.68 2.98
N TRP A 36 -20.11 17.48 2.66
CA TRP A 36 -20.53 16.70 1.50
C TRP A 36 -21.24 15.43 1.96
N ARG A 37 -22.27 15.02 1.25
CA ARG A 37 -22.93 13.75 1.45
C ARG A 37 -22.35 12.74 0.45
N PHE A 38 -21.85 11.61 0.95
CA PHE A 38 -21.36 10.53 0.10
C PHE A 38 -22.41 9.45 -0.10
N VAL A 39 -22.52 8.97 -1.33
CA VAL A 39 -23.35 7.82 -1.70
C VAL A 39 -22.43 6.77 -2.29
N PHE A 40 -22.46 5.58 -1.71
CA PHE A 40 -21.70 4.43 -2.15
C PHE A 40 -22.58 3.54 -2.98
N LEU A 41 -22.10 3.22 -4.17
CA LEU A 41 -22.82 2.31 -5.08
C LEU A 41 -21.98 1.05 -5.20
N GLU A 42 -22.33 0.04 -4.41
CA GLU A 42 -21.69 -1.27 -4.48
C GLU A 42 -22.31 -2.02 -5.67
N GLY A 43 -21.57 -2.10 -6.78
CA GLY A 43 -21.86 -3.04 -7.84
C GLY A 43 -21.35 -4.43 -7.46
N ARG A 44 -22.23 -5.41 -7.35
CA ARG A 44 -21.82 -6.81 -7.41
C ARG A 44 -21.54 -7.15 -8.87
N ASP A 45 -20.26 -7.49 -9.16
CA ASP A 45 -19.87 -8.31 -10.32
C ASP A 45 -20.47 -7.92 -11.69
N GLY A 46 -20.42 -6.65 -12.10
CA GLY A 46 -20.71 -6.25 -13.48
C GLY A 46 -22.20 -6.22 -13.88
N GLU A 47 -23.13 -6.49 -12.96
CA GLU A 47 -24.56 -6.57 -13.29
C GLU A 47 -25.45 -5.43 -12.80
N GLN A 48 -24.95 -4.50 -12.00
CA GLN A 48 -25.75 -3.31 -11.64
C GLN A 48 -24.93 -2.05 -11.88
N MET A 49 -25.04 -1.56 -13.08
CA MET A 49 -24.94 -0.11 -13.27
C MET A 49 -26.19 0.52 -12.67
N PHE A 50 -25.98 1.22 -11.57
CA PHE A 50 -27.00 2.09 -11.04
C PHE A 50 -27.39 3.08 -12.13
N ASP A 51 -28.69 3.37 -12.21
CA ASP A 51 -29.16 4.45 -13.01
C ASP A 51 -28.74 5.77 -12.36
N LEU A 52 -27.48 6.17 -12.64
CA LEU A 52 -26.89 7.42 -12.12
C LEU A 52 -27.77 8.63 -12.46
N ALA A 53 -28.59 8.54 -13.53
CA ALA A 53 -29.52 9.57 -13.89
C ALA A 53 -30.68 9.71 -12.87
N LYS A 54 -31.01 8.63 -12.15
CA LYS A 54 -31.96 8.65 -11.04
C LYS A 54 -31.32 9.05 -9.71
N LEU A 55 -30.01 8.99 -9.61
CA LEU A 55 -29.26 9.47 -8.46
C LEU A 55 -29.04 10.97 -8.66
N ALA A 56 -29.79 11.80 -7.97
CA ALA A 56 -29.59 13.25 -8.00
C ALA A 56 -28.26 13.61 -7.27
N CYS A 57 -27.10 13.22 -7.84
CA CYS A 57 -25.78 13.56 -7.34
C CYS A 57 -25.22 14.80 -8.04
N ASP A 58 -24.38 15.53 -7.31
CA ASP A 58 -23.77 16.77 -7.79
C ASP A 58 -22.38 16.53 -8.38
N ALA A 59 -21.74 15.39 -8.06
CA ALA A 59 -20.46 14.97 -8.64
C ALA A 59 -20.24 13.45 -8.53
N VAL A 60 -19.31 12.90 -9.32
CA VAL A 60 -19.00 11.47 -9.37
C VAL A 60 -17.49 11.23 -9.29
N VAL A 61 -17.09 10.30 -8.43
CA VAL A 61 -15.73 9.69 -8.42
C VAL A 61 -15.90 8.24 -8.85
N VAL A 62 -15.23 7.84 -9.91
CA VAL A 62 -15.49 6.53 -10.52
C VAL A 62 -14.24 5.82 -10.98
N ASN A 63 -14.23 4.52 -10.74
CA ASN A 63 -13.31 3.57 -11.36
C ASN A 63 -14.09 2.85 -12.47
N ILE A 64 -13.85 3.21 -13.73
CA ILE A 64 -14.57 2.64 -14.87
C ILE A 64 -13.86 1.41 -15.43
N ALA A 65 -14.65 0.42 -15.82
CA ALA A 65 -14.19 -0.84 -16.41
C ALA A 65 -14.46 -0.96 -17.91
N SER A 66 -15.32 -0.09 -18.49
CA SER A 66 -15.70 -0.20 -19.89
C SER A 66 -15.96 1.16 -20.57
N ARG A 67 -15.82 1.17 -21.91
CA ARG A 67 -16.15 2.34 -22.73
C ARG A 67 -17.63 2.75 -22.59
N ALA A 68 -18.53 1.78 -22.50
CA ALA A 68 -19.95 2.02 -22.34
C ALA A 68 -20.27 2.72 -21.01
N GLU A 69 -19.54 2.39 -19.93
CA GLU A 69 -19.63 3.11 -18.66
C GLU A 69 -19.11 4.54 -18.79
N ALA A 70 -17.93 4.73 -19.40
CA ALA A 70 -17.37 6.06 -19.61
C ALA A 70 -18.35 6.98 -20.37
N GLN A 71 -18.96 6.48 -21.45
CA GLN A 71 -19.93 7.22 -22.24
C GLN A 71 -21.20 7.60 -21.45
N ARG A 72 -21.72 6.65 -20.65
CA ARG A 72 -22.91 6.90 -19.81
C ARG A 72 -22.63 7.92 -18.70
N ILE A 73 -21.45 7.85 -18.10
CA ILE A 73 -21.03 8.79 -17.05
C ILE A 73 -20.80 10.18 -17.66
N ALA A 74 -20.15 10.26 -18.82
CA ALA A 74 -19.96 11.52 -19.54
C ALA A 74 -21.29 12.20 -19.92
N ALA A 75 -22.34 11.42 -20.20
CA ALA A 75 -23.68 11.94 -20.53
C ALA A 75 -24.43 12.57 -19.33
N LEU A 76 -23.93 12.42 -18.09
CA LEU A 76 -24.58 13.00 -16.90
C LEU A 76 -24.45 14.52 -16.82
N ASN A 77 -23.54 15.11 -17.56
CA ASN A 77 -23.25 16.55 -17.57
C ASN A 77 -23.04 17.17 -16.16
N ILE A 78 -22.39 16.42 -15.27
CA ILE A 78 -21.98 16.81 -13.92
C ILE A 78 -20.47 16.61 -13.76
N PRO A 79 -19.82 17.21 -12.76
CA PRO A 79 -18.42 16.96 -12.41
C PRO A 79 -18.12 15.47 -12.24
N VAL A 80 -17.13 14.98 -12.99
CA VAL A 80 -16.66 13.58 -12.92
C VAL A 80 -15.16 13.54 -12.80
N ILE A 81 -14.64 12.72 -11.89
CA ILE A 81 -13.21 12.37 -11.80
C ILE A 81 -13.04 10.86 -11.98
N PHE A 82 -12.19 10.49 -12.91
CA PHE A 82 -11.78 9.10 -13.07
C PHE A 82 -10.65 8.77 -12.11
N CYS A 83 -10.92 7.83 -11.17
CA CYS A 83 -9.97 7.36 -10.19
C CYS A 83 -9.45 5.98 -10.58
N ASP A 84 -8.16 5.85 -10.92
CA ASP A 84 -7.57 4.59 -11.38
C ASP A 84 -8.47 3.88 -12.41
N PRO A 85 -8.85 4.54 -13.51
CA PRO A 85 -9.73 3.92 -14.49
C PRO A 85 -9.11 2.62 -14.98
N ILE A 86 -9.93 1.59 -15.13
CA ILE A 86 -9.49 0.31 -15.65
C ILE A 86 -9.63 0.35 -17.18
N PRO A 87 -8.58 0.64 -17.94
CA PRO A 87 -8.63 0.30 -19.33
C PRO A 87 -8.58 -1.23 -19.36
N SER A 88 -9.68 -1.86 -19.69
CA SER A 88 -9.59 -3.17 -20.33
C SER A 88 -8.71 -2.98 -21.58
N ALA A 89 -8.18 -4.04 -22.17
CA ALA A 89 -7.47 -3.96 -23.46
C ALA A 89 -8.33 -3.28 -24.57
N ARG A 90 -9.50 -2.78 -24.24
CA ARG A 90 -10.52 -2.13 -25.03
C ARG A 90 -10.74 -0.63 -24.72
N LEU A 91 -10.08 -0.09 -23.66
CA LEU A 91 -10.12 1.36 -23.33
C LEU A 91 -8.74 1.96 -23.66
N THR A 92 -8.70 2.76 -24.68
CA THR A 92 -7.51 3.54 -25.05
C THR A 92 -7.52 4.89 -24.32
N ALA A 93 -6.39 5.60 -24.31
CA ALA A 93 -6.33 6.97 -23.82
C ALA A 93 -7.35 7.88 -24.54
N SER A 94 -7.66 7.59 -25.84
CA SER A 94 -8.70 8.29 -26.60
C SER A 94 -10.11 7.97 -26.13
N ASP A 95 -10.36 6.83 -25.48
CA ASP A 95 -11.67 6.51 -24.93
C ASP A 95 -11.93 7.25 -23.62
N LEU A 96 -10.90 7.54 -22.84
CA LEU A 96 -10.98 8.45 -21.68
C LEU A 96 -11.10 9.91 -22.15
N SER A 97 -10.81 10.20 -23.42
CA SER A 97 -10.97 11.51 -24.03
C SER A 97 -12.42 11.87 -24.37
N LEU A 98 -13.36 10.96 -24.16
CA LEU A 98 -14.78 11.21 -24.42
C LEU A 98 -15.44 12.15 -23.40
N SER A 99 -14.79 12.42 -22.27
CA SER A 99 -15.22 13.43 -21.30
C SER A 99 -14.07 14.39 -21.02
N ASP A 100 -14.37 15.65 -20.79
CA ASP A 100 -13.41 16.66 -20.34
C ASP A 100 -13.00 16.46 -18.87
N SER A 101 -13.15 15.25 -18.36
CA SER A 101 -12.94 14.90 -16.96
C SER A 101 -11.46 14.60 -16.66
N PRO A 102 -10.95 15.11 -15.53
CA PRO A 102 -9.61 14.76 -15.07
C PRO A 102 -9.49 13.27 -14.70
N VAL A 103 -8.27 12.75 -14.82
CA VAL A 103 -7.91 11.40 -14.40
C VAL A 103 -6.91 11.50 -13.25
N VAL A 104 -7.17 10.81 -12.14
CA VAL A 104 -6.23 10.72 -11.01
C VAL A 104 -5.88 9.24 -10.80
N ARG A 105 -4.61 8.89 -10.96
CA ARG A 105 -4.18 7.49 -10.97
C ARG A 105 -2.87 7.25 -10.21
N MET A 106 -2.65 6.00 -9.82
CA MET A 106 -1.36 5.51 -9.33
C MET A 106 -0.39 5.26 -10.49
N ASP A 107 0.88 5.59 -10.31
CA ASP A 107 1.94 5.10 -11.19
C ASP A 107 2.24 3.62 -10.90
N SER A 108 1.48 2.76 -11.53
CA SER A 108 1.63 1.32 -11.37
C SER A 108 2.96 0.80 -11.96
N ARG A 109 3.52 1.47 -12.98
CA ARG A 109 4.83 1.13 -13.52
C ARG A 109 5.94 1.45 -12.51
N ALA A 110 5.89 2.61 -11.86
CA ALA A 110 6.82 2.98 -10.78
C ALA A 110 6.71 2.03 -9.58
N VAL A 111 5.52 1.52 -9.27
CA VAL A 111 5.35 0.46 -8.24
C VAL A 111 6.15 -0.79 -8.60
N GLY A 112 6.05 -1.26 -9.84
CA GLY A 112 6.84 -2.40 -10.32
C GLY A 112 8.35 -2.15 -10.27
N THR A 113 8.78 -0.97 -10.72
CA THR A 113 10.19 -0.54 -10.65
C THR A 113 10.71 -0.51 -9.22
N MET A 114 9.92 0.00 -8.26
CA MET A 114 10.26 0.01 -6.84
C MET A 114 10.42 -1.42 -6.28
N ALA A 115 9.55 -2.36 -6.66
CA ALA A 115 9.65 -3.76 -6.26
C ALA A 115 10.96 -4.40 -6.77
N ALA A 116 11.32 -4.16 -8.03
CA ALA A 116 12.55 -4.68 -8.62
C ALA A 116 13.80 -4.15 -7.88
N LYS A 117 13.89 -2.82 -7.71
CA LYS A 117 14.98 -2.16 -6.97
C LYS A 117 15.11 -2.71 -5.55
N TYR A 118 13.99 -2.84 -4.83
CA TYR A 118 13.95 -3.38 -3.48
C TYR A 118 14.56 -4.78 -3.39
N TYR A 119 14.27 -5.66 -4.34
CA TYR A 119 14.81 -7.02 -4.35
C TYR A 119 16.27 -7.08 -4.83
N LEU A 120 16.63 -6.29 -5.84
CA LEU A 120 18.01 -6.21 -6.34
C LEU A 120 18.97 -5.73 -5.26
N GLU A 121 18.61 -4.69 -4.51
CA GLU A 121 19.38 -4.17 -3.37
C GLU A 121 19.59 -5.22 -2.27
N ARG A 122 18.70 -6.18 -2.15
CA ARG A 122 18.78 -7.32 -1.21
C ARG A 122 19.53 -8.52 -1.77
N GLY A 123 20.07 -8.42 -2.98
CA GLY A 123 20.91 -9.44 -3.58
C GLY A 123 20.16 -10.66 -4.13
N TYR A 124 18.83 -10.57 -4.32
CA TYR A 124 18.09 -11.62 -5.01
C TYR A 124 18.56 -11.75 -6.46
N ARG A 125 18.52 -12.99 -6.98
CA ARG A 125 18.96 -13.32 -8.35
C ARG A 125 17.89 -14.01 -9.17
N SER A 126 16.87 -14.55 -8.52
CA SER A 126 15.70 -15.19 -9.14
C SER A 126 14.46 -14.40 -8.78
N PHE A 127 13.61 -14.11 -9.77
CA PHE A 127 12.47 -13.23 -9.63
C PHE A 127 11.25 -13.84 -10.29
N ALA A 128 10.08 -13.60 -9.68
CA ALA A 128 8.81 -13.98 -10.28
C ALA A 128 7.77 -12.89 -10.04
N TYR A 129 6.80 -12.79 -10.95
CA TYR A 129 5.66 -11.91 -10.82
C TYR A 129 4.36 -12.73 -10.75
N VAL A 130 3.50 -12.41 -9.81
CA VAL A 130 2.16 -13.01 -9.66
C VAL A 130 1.12 -11.90 -9.83
N GLY A 131 0.53 -11.83 -11.02
CA GLY A 131 -0.47 -10.85 -11.38
C GLY A 131 -1.84 -11.12 -10.79
N GLU A 132 -2.77 -10.16 -11.02
CA GLU A 132 -4.19 -10.36 -10.77
C GLU A 132 -4.76 -11.33 -11.82
N THR A 133 -5.75 -12.11 -11.42
CA THR A 133 -6.40 -13.10 -12.30
C THR A 133 -7.34 -12.49 -13.32
N LEU A 134 -7.78 -11.24 -13.09
CA LEU A 134 -8.51 -10.44 -14.06
C LEU A 134 -7.53 -9.62 -14.89
N ASP A 135 -7.87 -9.31 -16.15
CA ASP A 135 -7.05 -8.47 -17.01
C ASP A 135 -7.05 -7.00 -16.52
N MET A 136 -6.47 -6.81 -15.33
CA MET A 136 -6.35 -5.51 -14.69
C MET A 136 -5.12 -4.80 -15.23
N TYR A 137 -5.34 -3.68 -15.89
CA TYR A 137 -4.28 -2.89 -16.51
C TYR A 137 -3.18 -2.48 -15.52
N TRP A 138 -3.56 -2.08 -14.30
CA TRP A 138 -2.60 -1.72 -13.26
C TRP A 138 -1.70 -2.91 -12.86
N SER A 139 -2.22 -4.14 -12.92
CA SER A 139 -1.43 -5.35 -12.71
C SER A 139 -0.43 -5.57 -13.86
N ALA A 140 -0.85 -5.35 -15.10
CA ALA A 140 0.04 -5.42 -16.26
C ALA A 140 1.14 -4.35 -16.19
N GLU A 141 0.81 -3.11 -15.84
CA GLU A 141 1.81 -2.03 -15.68
C GLU A 141 2.81 -2.32 -14.55
N ARG A 142 2.35 -2.88 -13.40
CA ARG A 142 3.23 -3.33 -12.31
C ARG A 142 4.19 -4.40 -12.78
N ARG A 143 3.70 -5.38 -13.54
CA ARG A 143 4.54 -6.40 -14.18
C ARG A 143 5.58 -5.77 -15.09
N ASP A 144 5.14 -4.91 -15.99
CA ASP A 144 6.00 -4.33 -17.02
C ASP A 144 7.08 -3.44 -16.41
N GLY A 145 6.76 -2.65 -15.38
CA GLY A 145 7.74 -1.88 -14.61
C GLY A 145 8.74 -2.77 -13.87
N PHE A 146 8.27 -3.87 -13.26
CA PHE A 146 9.12 -4.83 -12.57
C PHE A 146 10.09 -5.53 -13.53
N VAL A 147 9.57 -6.07 -14.62
CA VAL A 147 10.38 -6.78 -15.63
C VAL A 147 11.37 -5.82 -16.32
N ALA A 148 10.95 -4.60 -16.67
CA ALA A 148 11.82 -3.63 -17.30
C ALA A 148 13.02 -3.28 -16.40
N ALA A 149 12.77 -2.95 -15.13
CA ALA A 149 13.84 -2.62 -14.19
C ALA A 149 14.78 -3.80 -13.88
N LEU A 150 14.27 -5.03 -13.88
CA LEU A 150 15.10 -6.23 -13.77
C LEU A 150 15.99 -6.42 -15.01
N ARG A 151 15.45 -6.20 -16.22
CA ARG A 151 16.21 -6.31 -17.49
C ARG A 151 17.33 -5.29 -17.58
N GLU A 152 17.10 -4.07 -17.13
CA GLU A 152 18.16 -3.05 -16.99
C GLU A 152 19.31 -3.52 -16.11
N ALA A 153 19.03 -4.36 -15.11
CA ALA A 153 20.04 -4.98 -14.23
C ALA A 153 20.57 -6.33 -14.75
N GLY A 154 20.28 -6.71 -16.01
CA GLY A 154 20.70 -7.99 -16.59
C GLY A 154 19.99 -9.20 -15.98
N ARG A 155 18.77 -9.03 -15.52
CA ARG A 155 17.93 -10.07 -14.90
C ARG A 155 16.60 -10.18 -15.65
N ASP A 156 15.86 -11.28 -15.36
CA ASP A 156 14.50 -11.45 -15.85
C ASP A 156 13.61 -12.06 -14.75
N ALA A 157 12.30 -12.02 -14.95
CA ALA A 157 11.33 -12.58 -14.03
C ALA A 157 10.44 -13.62 -14.71
N VAL A 158 10.16 -14.71 -13.99
CA VAL A 158 9.13 -15.68 -14.43
C VAL A 158 7.75 -15.12 -14.08
N VAL A 159 6.89 -15.00 -15.08
CA VAL A 159 5.52 -14.51 -14.87
C VAL A 159 4.58 -15.69 -14.66
N TYR A 160 3.80 -15.64 -13.58
CA TYR A 160 2.78 -16.66 -13.33
C TYR A 160 1.64 -16.53 -14.35
N ASP A 161 1.46 -17.57 -15.14
CA ASP A 161 0.34 -17.69 -16.06
C ASP A 161 -0.85 -18.33 -15.34
N GLY A 162 -1.70 -17.49 -14.76
CA GLY A 162 -2.89 -17.89 -14.01
C GLY A 162 -4.01 -18.46 -14.91
N PRO A 163 -5.15 -18.84 -14.33
CA PRO A 163 -6.29 -19.33 -15.10
C PRO A 163 -6.84 -18.27 -16.05
N ARG A 164 -7.11 -18.68 -17.30
CA ARG A 164 -7.55 -17.76 -18.39
C ARG A 164 -9.07 -17.62 -18.50
N GLY A 165 -9.86 -18.49 -17.87
CA GLY A 165 -11.33 -18.47 -17.92
C GLY A 165 -11.95 -17.54 -16.86
N VAL A 166 -12.99 -16.76 -17.23
CA VAL A 166 -13.66 -15.83 -16.29
C VAL A 166 -14.26 -16.56 -15.07
N ARG A 167 -14.82 -17.75 -15.24
CA ARG A 167 -15.37 -18.58 -14.15
C ARG A 167 -14.26 -19.19 -13.28
N GLU A 168 -13.12 -19.58 -13.86
CA GLU A 168 -11.99 -20.18 -13.14
C GLU A 168 -11.22 -19.14 -12.35
N ARG A 169 -11.18 -17.89 -12.82
CA ARG A 169 -10.44 -16.78 -12.19
C ARG A 169 -10.99 -16.37 -10.81
N ARG A 170 -12.24 -16.71 -10.49
CA ARG A 170 -12.90 -16.37 -9.22
C ARG A 170 -12.82 -17.47 -8.16
N ARG A 171 -12.24 -18.63 -8.48
CA ARG A 171 -12.19 -19.79 -7.59
C ARG A 171 -10.75 -20.08 -7.20
N TRP A 172 -10.35 -19.63 -6.02
CA TRP A 172 -9.06 -19.97 -5.44
C TRP A 172 -8.81 -21.49 -5.40
N ASP A 173 -9.84 -22.28 -5.11
CA ASP A 173 -9.74 -23.75 -5.09
C ASP A 173 -9.21 -24.32 -6.41
N ALA A 174 -9.60 -23.74 -7.55
CA ALA A 174 -9.13 -24.18 -8.86
C ALA A 174 -7.72 -23.65 -9.19
N GLU A 175 -7.38 -22.46 -8.72
CA GLU A 175 -6.08 -21.82 -8.96
C GLU A 175 -4.97 -22.37 -8.04
N ARG A 176 -5.30 -22.67 -6.79
CA ARG A 176 -4.36 -23.07 -5.74
C ARG A 176 -3.39 -24.18 -6.14
N PRO A 177 -3.81 -25.31 -6.74
CA PRO A 177 -2.89 -26.37 -7.16
C PRO A 177 -1.91 -25.92 -8.26
N ARG A 178 -2.32 -24.99 -9.12
CA ARG A 178 -1.47 -24.39 -10.16
C ARG A 178 -0.43 -23.47 -9.55
N MET A 179 -0.85 -22.62 -8.60
CA MET A 179 0.05 -21.73 -7.85
C MET A 179 1.11 -22.53 -7.10
N MET A 180 0.72 -23.58 -6.38
CA MET A 180 1.66 -24.45 -5.66
C MET A 180 2.69 -25.12 -6.60
N ARG A 181 2.27 -25.61 -7.77
CA ARG A 181 3.19 -26.17 -8.77
C ARG A 181 4.15 -25.12 -9.31
N PHE A 182 3.65 -23.93 -9.63
CA PHE A 182 4.46 -22.82 -10.07
C PHE A 182 5.53 -22.45 -9.02
N LEU A 183 5.14 -22.26 -7.75
CA LEU A 183 6.07 -21.91 -6.68
C LEU A 183 7.12 -23.01 -6.44
N LYS A 184 6.74 -24.28 -6.54
CA LYS A 184 7.67 -25.42 -6.44
C LYS A 184 8.69 -25.49 -7.58
N SER A 185 8.35 -24.99 -8.76
CA SER A 185 9.24 -25.00 -9.94
C SER A 185 10.27 -23.86 -9.94
N LEU A 186 10.09 -22.86 -9.08
CA LEU A 186 11.00 -21.72 -9.02
C LEU A 186 12.34 -22.10 -8.35
N PRO A 187 13.49 -21.56 -8.82
CA PRO A 187 14.76 -21.65 -8.12
C PRO A 187 14.65 -21.09 -6.70
N ARG A 188 15.56 -21.48 -5.80
CA ARG A 188 15.56 -21.02 -4.42
C ARG A 188 16.86 -20.32 -4.07
N PRO A 189 16.81 -19.16 -3.42
CA PRO A 189 15.64 -18.34 -3.10
C PRO A 189 15.12 -17.55 -4.32
N THR A 190 13.80 -17.43 -4.44
CA THR A 190 13.17 -16.55 -5.44
C THR A 190 12.40 -15.42 -4.75
N ALA A 191 12.53 -14.22 -5.30
CA ALA A 191 11.78 -13.02 -4.94
C ALA A 191 10.49 -12.94 -5.76
N VAL A 192 9.35 -13.08 -5.11
CA VAL A 192 8.02 -13.02 -5.75
C VAL A 192 7.39 -11.66 -5.48
N PHE A 193 7.13 -10.91 -6.55
CA PHE A 193 6.33 -9.69 -6.51
C PHE A 193 4.89 -10.02 -6.90
N ALA A 194 3.96 -9.80 -5.97
CA ALA A 194 2.53 -10.01 -6.19
C ALA A 194 1.84 -8.68 -6.45
N ALA A 195 0.89 -8.68 -7.38
CA ALA A 195 0.23 -7.47 -7.87
C ALA A 195 -0.44 -6.62 -6.78
N MET A 196 -0.92 -7.24 -5.70
CA MET A 196 -1.54 -6.59 -4.54
C MET A 196 -1.43 -7.47 -3.29
N ASP A 197 -1.73 -6.93 -2.12
CA ASP A 197 -1.62 -7.65 -0.84
C ASP A 197 -2.50 -8.90 -0.79
N GLY A 198 -3.71 -8.83 -1.36
CA GLY A 198 -4.58 -9.99 -1.45
C GLY A 198 -3.96 -11.14 -2.24
N ARG A 199 -3.29 -10.84 -3.37
CA ARG A 199 -2.56 -11.85 -4.16
C ARG A 199 -1.32 -12.35 -3.42
N ALA A 200 -0.59 -11.45 -2.75
CA ALA A 200 0.57 -11.82 -1.94
C ALA A 200 0.20 -12.79 -0.80
N ARG A 201 -0.94 -12.58 -0.14
CA ARG A 201 -1.47 -13.50 0.88
C ARG A 201 -1.71 -14.89 0.29
N LEU A 202 -2.37 -14.97 -0.87
CA LEU A 202 -2.61 -16.26 -1.55
C LEU A 202 -1.30 -16.98 -1.93
N VAL A 203 -0.25 -16.22 -2.29
CA VAL A 203 1.10 -16.80 -2.53
C VAL A 203 1.68 -17.36 -1.24
N ILE A 204 1.58 -16.65 -0.11
CA ILE A 204 2.07 -17.12 1.20
C ILE A 204 1.31 -18.39 1.62
N ASP A 205 -0.02 -18.39 1.50
CA ASP A 205 -0.86 -19.55 1.81
C ASP A 205 -0.44 -20.77 0.97
N ALA A 206 -0.25 -20.57 -0.34
CA ALA A 206 0.21 -21.63 -1.24
C ALA A 206 1.64 -22.12 -0.93
N CYS A 207 2.54 -21.23 -0.48
CA CYS A 207 3.87 -21.62 0.01
C CYS A 207 3.76 -22.52 1.23
N THR A 208 2.95 -22.15 2.21
CA THR A 208 2.74 -22.92 3.44
C THR A 208 2.24 -24.33 3.13
N GLU A 209 1.21 -24.45 2.29
CA GLU A 209 0.66 -25.74 1.88
C GLU A 209 1.64 -26.57 1.02
N ALA A 210 2.48 -25.89 0.24
CA ALA A 210 3.52 -26.54 -0.58
C ALA A 210 4.75 -26.98 0.21
N GLY A 211 4.84 -26.65 1.52
CA GLY A 211 6.00 -26.90 2.37
C GLY A 211 7.19 -25.98 2.04
N LEU A 212 6.93 -24.81 1.44
CA LEU A 212 7.94 -23.81 1.11
C LEU A 212 8.03 -22.77 2.24
N ARG A 213 9.24 -22.40 2.63
CA ARG A 213 9.47 -21.43 3.68
C ARG A 213 9.47 -20.01 3.11
N VAL A 214 8.75 -19.14 3.78
CA VAL A 214 8.75 -17.71 3.49
C VAL A 214 9.46 -17.00 4.64
N PRO A 215 10.56 -16.24 4.40
CA PRO A 215 11.11 -15.82 3.10
C PRO A 215 12.24 -16.70 2.54
N GLU A 216 12.66 -17.80 3.21
CA GLU A 216 13.92 -18.50 2.89
C GLU A 216 13.93 -19.14 1.51
N ASP A 217 12.84 -19.76 1.08
CA ASP A 217 12.70 -20.37 -0.23
C ASP A 217 12.03 -19.39 -1.21
N ILE A 218 11.01 -18.68 -0.74
CA ILE A 218 10.24 -17.71 -1.51
C ILE A 218 10.04 -16.43 -0.67
N ALA A 219 10.61 -15.31 -1.09
CA ALA A 219 10.31 -14.03 -0.50
C ALA A 219 9.11 -13.39 -1.21
N VAL A 220 8.17 -12.80 -0.48
CA VAL A 220 6.91 -12.29 -1.04
C VAL A 220 6.73 -10.81 -0.71
N LEU A 221 6.50 -9.98 -1.74
CA LEU A 221 6.20 -8.55 -1.62
C LEU A 221 4.83 -8.27 -2.24
N GLY A 222 3.96 -7.60 -1.50
CA GLY A 222 2.66 -7.12 -1.94
C GLY A 222 2.64 -5.63 -2.28
N VAL A 223 1.44 -5.11 -2.52
CA VAL A 223 1.17 -3.69 -2.75
C VAL A 223 -0.11 -3.30 -2.03
N ASP A 224 -0.17 -2.08 -1.58
CA ASP A 224 -1.21 -1.31 -0.89
C ASP A 224 -0.94 -1.09 0.60
N ASP A 225 -0.13 -1.91 1.24
CA ASP A 225 0.16 -1.86 2.68
C ASP A 225 -1.14 -1.92 3.52
N ASP A 226 -2.03 -2.87 3.17
CA ASP A 226 -3.27 -3.08 3.93
C ASP A 226 -2.92 -3.71 5.30
N PRO A 227 -3.13 -2.99 6.41
CA PRO A 227 -2.74 -3.49 7.73
C PRO A 227 -3.49 -4.76 8.14
N ILE A 228 -4.70 -4.97 7.65
CA ILE A 228 -5.49 -6.17 7.94
C ILE A 228 -4.84 -7.37 7.25
N ILE A 229 -4.59 -7.27 5.95
CA ILE A 229 -3.99 -8.36 5.17
C ILE A 229 -2.54 -8.58 5.60
N CYS A 230 -1.73 -7.51 5.66
CA CYS A 230 -0.31 -7.63 5.97
C CYS A 230 -0.03 -8.26 7.34
N ARG A 231 -0.88 -7.97 8.34
CA ARG A 231 -0.74 -8.51 9.70
C ARG A 231 -1.36 -9.89 9.89
N SER A 232 -2.33 -10.28 9.05
CA SER A 232 -2.95 -11.61 9.11
C SER A 232 -2.09 -12.69 8.45
N CYS A 233 -1.08 -12.32 7.65
CA CYS A 233 -0.16 -13.29 7.04
C CYS A 233 0.86 -13.83 8.06
N VAL A 234 1.27 -15.08 7.87
CA VAL A 234 2.36 -15.72 8.63
C VAL A 234 3.37 -16.31 7.63
N PRO A 235 4.56 -15.70 7.53
CA PRO A 235 5.03 -14.48 8.19
C PRO A 235 4.29 -13.20 7.72
N THR A 236 4.36 -12.12 8.53
CA THR A 236 3.72 -10.84 8.18
C THR A 236 4.22 -10.31 6.84
N LEU A 237 3.31 -9.81 5.99
CA LEU A 237 3.56 -9.44 4.62
C LEU A 237 4.25 -8.08 4.49
N SER A 238 5.38 -8.05 3.78
CA SER A 238 6.03 -6.84 3.27
C SER A 238 5.22 -6.30 2.10
N SER A 239 5.03 -4.98 2.03
CA SER A 239 4.18 -4.38 1.02
C SER A 239 4.65 -2.98 0.61
N ILE A 240 4.37 -2.59 -0.62
CA ILE A 240 4.59 -1.24 -1.12
C ILE A 240 3.41 -0.36 -0.71
N ARG A 241 3.70 0.69 0.05
CA ARG A 241 2.72 1.71 0.44
C ARG A 241 2.43 2.64 -0.71
N THR A 242 1.15 2.84 -0.98
CA THR A 242 0.65 3.72 -2.05
C THR A 242 0.07 5.01 -1.48
N GLY A 243 0.01 6.07 -2.30
CA GLY A 243 -0.43 7.40 -1.91
C GLY A 243 -1.94 7.62 -1.99
N GLY A 244 -2.78 6.60 -1.78
CA GLY A 244 -4.24 6.70 -1.95
C GLY A 244 -4.89 7.86 -1.22
N TYR A 245 -4.44 8.20 -0.01
CA TYR A 245 -4.95 9.34 0.74
C TYR A 245 -4.71 10.67 0.00
N ARG A 246 -3.49 10.92 -0.50
CA ARG A 246 -3.17 12.14 -1.25
C ARG A 246 -3.98 12.24 -2.53
N ARG A 247 -4.20 11.12 -3.21
CA ARG A 247 -5.09 11.06 -4.38
C ARG A 247 -6.51 11.47 -4.01
N GLY A 248 -7.02 11.00 -2.87
CA GLY A 248 -8.33 11.39 -2.36
C GLY A 248 -8.44 12.88 -2.12
N VAL A 249 -7.47 13.49 -1.46
CA VAL A 249 -7.42 14.95 -1.27
C VAL A 249 -7.39 15.68 -2.61
N ARG A 250 -6.54 15.22 -3.55
CA ARG A 250 -6.46 15.83 -4.88
C ARG A 250 -7.76 15.72 -5.67
N ILE A 251 -8.43 14.58 -5.61
CA ILE A 251 -9.75 14.37 -6.21
C ILE A 251 -10.77 15.36 -5.60
N ALA A 252 -10.74 15.53 -4.28
CA ALA A 252 -11.66 16.45 -3.61
C ALA A 252 -11.43 17.89 -4.03
N GLU A 253 -10.19 18.36 -4.12
CA GLU A 253 -9.83 19.69 -4.62
C GLU A 253 -10.39 19.93 -6.02
N LEU A 254 -10.17 18.99 -6.93
CA LEU A 254 -10.66 19.08 -8.32
C LEU A 254 -12.19 19.09 -8.40
N LEU A 255 -12.85 18.23 -7.61
CA LEU A 255 -14.33 18.21 -7.57
C LEU A 255 -14.88 19.52 -7.03
N ASP A 256 -14.27 20.06 -5.97
CA ASP A 256 -14.69 21.34 -5.39
C ASP A 256 -14.57 22.47 -6.40
N ASP A 257 -13.45 22.53 -7.13
CA ASP A 257 -13.24 23.50 -8.20
C ASP A 257 -14.32 23.37 -9.29
N MET A 258 -14.58 22.14 -9.75
CA MET A 258 -15.57 21.87 -10.79
C MET A 258 -16.99 22.20 -10.34
N MET A 259 -17.39 21.86 -9.11
CA MET A 259 -18.71 22.15 -8.57
C MET A 259 -18.96 23.67 -8.39
N HIS A 260 -17.90 24.45 -8.19
CA HIS A 260 -17.96 25.90 -8.11
C HIS A 260 -17.76 26.60 -9.47
N GLY A 261 -17.75 25.85 -10.57
CA GLY A 261 -17.57 26.39 -11.92
C GLY A 261 -16.16 26.93 -12.20
N ARG A 262 -15.18 26.61 -11.37
CA ARG A 262 -13.78 26.94 -11.62
C ARG A 262 -13.22 26.02 -12.72
N ALA A 263 -12.44 26.61 -13.61
CA ALA A 263 -11.82 25.85 -14.69
C ALA A 263 -10.81 24.86 -14.13
N VAL A 264 -10.99 23.58 -14.44
CA VAL A 264 -10.05 22.52 -14.12
C VAL A 264 -9.41 22.02 -15.41
N GLU A 265 -8.08 22.04 -15.44
CA GLU A 265 -7.35 21.55 -16.60
C GLU A 265 -7.58 20.04 -16.75
N ARG A 266 -7.94 19.65 -17.99
CA ARG A 266 -8.04 18.26 -18.35
C ARG A 266 -6.67 17.63 -18.43
N MET A 267 -6.27 16.91 -17.37
CA MET A 267 -4.99 16.24 -17.30
C MET A 267 -5.05 14.96 -16.50
N THR A 268 -4.06 14.12 -16.69
CA THR A 268 -3.85 12.93 -15.86
C THR A 268 -2.89 13.26 -14.73
N PHE A 269 -3.37 13.20 -13.51
CA PHE A 269 -2.55 13.29 -12.31
C PHE A 269 -2.06 11.90 -11.94
N VAL A 270 -0.75 11.72 -11.95
CA VAL A 270 -0.11 10.44 -11.63
C VAL A 270 0.60 10.55 -10.30
N GLU A 271 0.26 9.69 -9.35
CA GLU A 271 0.90 9.65 -8.04
C GLU A 271 1.84 8.46 -7.92
N GLU A 272 3.05 8.73 -7.47
CA GLU A 272 4.09 7.72 -7.26
C GLU A 272 3.86 6.91 -5.97
N PRO A 273 4.39 5.67 -5.91
CA PRO A 273 4.42 4.90 -4.67
C PRO A 273 5.31 5.59 -3.62
N LEU A 274 4.97 5.40 -2.34
CA LEU A 274 5.66 6.09 -1.25
C LEU A 274 6.92 5.35 -0.77
N ALA A 275 6.79 4.09 -0.40
CA ALA A 275 7.89 3.29 0.16
C ALA A 275 7.55 1.81 0.25
N VAL A 276 8.56 0.97 0.41
CA VAL A 276 8.39 -0.44 0.80
C VAL A 276 8.39 -0.54 2.32
N VAL A 277 7.32 -1.10 2.88
CA VAL A 277 7.23 -1.46 4.30
C VAL A 277 7.68 -2.90 4.45
N THR A 278 8.92 -3.08 4.89
CA THR A 278 9.52 -4.40 5.08
C THR A 278 8.98 -5.08 6.33
N ARG A 279 8.56 -6.35 6.19
CA ARG A 279 8.11 -7.25 7.26
C ARG A 279 8.72 -8.64 7.09
N GLY A 280 8.10 -9.65 7.74
CA GLY A 280 8.62 -11.02 7.76
C GLY A 280 8.76 -11.68 6.38
N SER A 281 7.88 -11.39 5.43
CA SER A 281 7.83 -12.12 4.15
C SER A 281 8.96 -11.80 3.16
N THR A 282 9.78 -10.77 3.42
CA THR A 282 11.00 -10.45 2.64
C THR A 282 12.23 -10.29 3.51
N GLY A 283 12.15 -10.58 4.80
CA GLY A 283 13.24 -10.43 5.76
C GLY A 283 14.35 -11.48 5.63
N TYR A 284 14.66 -11.88 4.41
CA TYR A 284 15.57 -12.98 4.07
C TYR A 284 16.94 -12.90 4.72
N ASP A 285 17.58 -11.74 4.73
CA ASP A 285 18.92 -11.59 5.29
C ASP A 285 18.93 -11.68 6.82
N ALA A 286 17.88 -11.17 7.47
CA ALA A 286 17.75 -11.22 8.92
C ALA A 286 17.47 -12.64 9.43
N MET A 287 16.74 -13.48 8.67
CA MET A 287 16.39 -14.83 9.12
C MET A 287 17.46 -15.88 8.80
N ARG A 288 18.29 -15.65 7.79
CA ARG A 288 19.47 -16.50 7.51
C ARG A 288 20.63 -16.26 8.46
N ASP A 289 20.68 -15.09 9.09
CA ASP A 289 21.66 -14.76 10.08
C ASP A 289 21.07 -14.95 11.48
N PRO A 290 21.42 -16.02 12.19
CA PRO A 290 20.87 -16.28 13.53
C PRO A 290 21.11 -15.13 14.51
N ILE A 291 22.19 -14.37 14.31
CA ILE A 291 22.53 -13.20 15.12
C ILE A 291 21.55 -12.06 14.84
N LEU A 292 21.33 -11.76 13.56
CA LEU A 292 20.36 -10.75 13.17
C LEU A 292 18.93 -11.15 13.54
N ALA A 293 18.55 -12.40 13.35
CA ALA A 293 17.23 -12.91 13.74
C ALA A 293 16.97 -12.71 15.24
N ARG A 294 17.93 -13.07 16.11
CA ARG A 294 17.83 -12.85 17.56
C ARG A 294 17.79 -11.36 17.91
N ALA A 295 18.64 -10.56 17.27
CA ALA A 295 18.68 -9.11 17.49
C ALA A 295 17.35 -8.44 17.12
N LEU A 296 16.80 -8.75 15.95
CA LEU A 296 15.52 -8.20 15.47
C LEU A 296 14.36 -8.69 16.34
N ALA A 297 14.32 -9.95 16.72
CA ALA A 297 13.29 -10.48 17.64
C ALA A 297 13.33 -9.74 18.98
N PHE A 298 14.52 -9.48 19.52
CA PHE A 298 14.69 -8.72 20.76
C PHE A 298 14.23 -7.27 20.60
N VAL A 299 14.64 -6.58 19.53
CA VAL A 299 14.23 -5.18 19.26
C VAL A 299 12.72 -5.06 19.09
N ARG A 300 12.08 -5.96 18.34
CA ARG A 300 10.61 -5.98 18.18
C ARG A 300 9.87 -6.20 19.51
N ARG A 301 10.41 -7.07 20.37
CA ARG A 301 9.77 -7.39 21.66
C ARG A 301 9.97 -6.30 22.71
N TYR A 302 11.14 -5.68 22.76
CA TYR A 302 11.57 -4.79 23.84
C TYR A 302 11.88 -3.35 23.40
N GLY A 303 12.07 -3.10 22.10
CA GLY A 303 12.43 -1.79 21.55
C GLY A 303 11.42 -0.70 21.88
N ALA A 304 10.15 -1.06 21.88
CA ALA A 304 9.05 -0.17 22.25
C ALA A 304 8.87 0.00 23.78
N ALA A 305 9.36 -0.94 24.58
CA ALA A 305 9.11 -0.96 26.03
C ALA A 305 10.09 -0.11 26.87
N GLY A 306 10.99 0.63 26.21
CA GLY A 306 11.90 1.54 26.91
C GLY A 306 13.25 0.94 27.34
N HIS A 307 13.35 -0.37 27.42
CA HIS A 307 14.54 -1.09 27.87
C HIS A 307 15.20 -1.81 26.67
N CYS A 308 15.70 -1.04 25.70
CA CYS A 308 16.40 -1.61 24.55
C CYS A 308 17.57 -0.71 24.16
N SER A 309 18.74 -1.03 24.71
CA SER A 309 20.01 -0.44 24.32
C SER A 309 20.71 -1.33 23.29
N THR A 310 21.66 -0.76 22.54
CA THR A 310 22.49 -1.53 21.58
C THR A 310 23.27 -2.66 22.29
N ALA A 311 23.62 -2.47 23.57
CA ALA A 311 24.31 -3.46 24.36
C ALA A 311 23.41 -4.67 24.67
N GLU A 312 22.18 -4.43 25.11
CA GLU A 312 21.19 -5.48 25.38
C GLU A 312 20.84 -6.26 24.11
N VAL A 313 20.71 -5.57 22.97
CA VAL A 313 20.50 -6.23 21.67
C VAL A 313 21.69 -7.14 21.32
N ALA A 314 22.91 -6.72 21.59
CA ALA A 314 24.12 -7.53 21.33
C ALA A 314 24.18 -8.77 22.24
N VAL A 315 23.81 -8.62 23.52
CA VAL A 315 23.68 -9.75 24.46
C VAL A 315 22.62 -10.74 23.97
N ALA A 316 21.43 -10.25 23.62
CA ALA A 316 20.35 -11.10 23.09
C ALA A 316 20.74 -11.79 21.77
N ALA A 317 21.52 -11.12 20.94
CA ALA A 317 22.07 -11.67 19.70
C ALA A 317 23.24 -12.64 19.91
N GLN A 318 23.74 -12.76 21.15
CA GLN A 318 24.91 -13.60 21.51
C GLN A 318 26.18 -13.25 20.72
N CYS A 319 26.45 -11.96 20.57
CA CYS A 319 27.64 -11.48 19.87
C CYS A 319 28.14 -10.15 20.42
N SER A 320 29.37 -9.76 20.05
CA SER A 320 29.90 -8.45 20.45
C SER A 320 29.15 -7.31 19.76
N ARG A 321 29.02 -6.16 20.44
CA ARG A 321 28.38 -4.96 19.90
C ARG A 321 29.00 -4.51 18.56
N ARG A 322 30.35 -4.56 18.45
CA ARG A 322 31.07 -4.18 17.22
C ARG A 322 30.74 -5.10 16.05
N TYR A 323 30.63 -6.40 16.30
CA TYR A 323 30.27 -7.38 15.30
C TYR A 323 28.80 -7.19 14.85
N LEU A 324 27.89 -6.97 15.79
CA LEU A 324 26.48 -6.70 15.51
C LEU A 324 26.30 -5.45 14.64
N GLU A 325 26.92 -4.32 15.00
CA GLU A 325 26.88 -3.08 14.22
C GLU A 325 27.42 -3.25 12.80
N LYS A 326 28.56 -3.93 12.64
CA LYS A 326 29.11 -4.24 11.32
C LYS A 326 28.13 -5.06 10.48
N ARG A 327 27.48 -6.03 11.10
CA ARG A 327 26.54 -6.93 10.45
C ARG A 327 25.24 -6.21 10.07
N PHE A 328 24.69 -5.39 10.97
CA PHE A 328 23.53 -4.57 10.70
C PHE A 328 23.75 -3.61 9.51
N ARG A 329 24.85 -2.88 9.50
CA ARG A 329 25.19 -1.99 8.39
C ARG A 329 25.38 -2.74 7.07
N LYS A 330 26.05 -3.90 7.11
CA LYS A 330 26.30 -4.71 5.91
C LYS A 330 25.02 -5.31 5.32
N LEU A 331 24.10 -5.80 6.16
CA LEU A 331 22.97 -6.61 5.73
C LEU A 331 21.64 -5.82 5.70
N LEU A 332 21.49 -4.81 6.57
CA LEU A 332 20.27 -4.01 6.67
C LEU A 332 20.45 -2.55 6.26
N GLY A 333 21.69 -2.11 6.01
CA GLY A 333 21.98 -0.71 5.66
C GLY A 333 21.78 0.30 6.80
N VAL A 334 21.35 -0.16 7.99
CA VAL A 334 21.03 0.69 9.15
C VAL A 334 21.86 0.30 10.36
N SER A 335 21.99 1.20 11.35
CA SER A 335 22.58 0.83 12.64
C SER A 335 21.53 0.20 13.57
N VAL A 336 22.00 -0.55 14.59
CA VAL A 336 21.13 -1.08 15.66
C VAL A 336 20.38 0.05 16.37
N ARG A 337 21.06 1.19 16.58
CA ARG A 337 20.49 2.38 17.20
C ARG A 337 19.33 2.97 16.37
N ASP A 338 19.51 3.03 15.05
CA ASP A 338 18.47 3.55 14.15
C ASP A 338 17.22 2.67 14.18
N LEU A 339 17.41 1.35 14.21
CA LEU A 339 16.29 0.41 14.31
C LEU A 339 15.54 0.55 15.65
N VAL A 340 16.27 0.59 16.77
CA VAL A 340 15.67 0.81 18.11
C VAL A 340 14.92 2.13 18.15
N MET A 341 15.47 3.17 17.55
CA MET A 341 14.83 4.47 17.49
C MET A 341 13.56 4.45 16.60
N HIS A 342 13.60 3.72 15.51
CA HIS A 342 12.41 3.53 14.66
C HIS A 342 11.26 2.91 15.45
N GLU A 343 11.50 1.84 16.22
CA GLU A 343 10.48 1.20 17.06
C GLU A 343 9.91 2.16 18.12
N LYS A 344 10.77 3.02 18.70
CA LYS A 344 10.32 4.04 19.65
C LYS A 344 9.43 5.10 19.00
N ILE A 345 9.74 5.50 17.75
CA ILE A 345 8.92 6.43 16.98
C ILE A 345 7.56 5.81 16.62
N GLU A 346 7.53 4.55 16.19
CA GLU A 346 6.28 3.84 15.88
C GLU A 346 5.40 3.70 17.14
N ARG A 347 6.00 3.42 18.30
CA ARG A 347 5.26 3.43 19.57
C ARG A 347 4.72 4.82 19.92
N ALA A 348 5.53 5.87 19.72
CA ALA A 348 5.07 7.23 19.96
C ALA A 348 3.86 7.59 19.06
N LYS A 349 3.86 7.18 17.80
CA LYS A 349 2.69 7.33 16.91
C LYS A 349 1.46 6.64 17.50
N THR A 350 1.58 5.37 17.88
CA THR A 350 0.48 4.60 18.51
C THR A 350 -0.06 5.26 19.77
N LEU A 351 0.81 5.81 20.63
CA LEU A 351 0.40 6.50 21.86
C LEU A 351 -0.28 7.85 21.56
N LEU A 352 0.18 8.54 20.52
CA LEU A 352 -0.43 9.79 20.07
C LEU A 352 -1.82 9.56 19.46
N GLU A 353 -1.99 8.50 18.68
CA GLU A 353 -3.26 8.10 18.06
C GLU A 353 -4.30 7.68 19.10
N LYS A 354 -3.89 6.96 20.14
CA LYS A 354 -4.76 6.61 21.27
C LYS A 354 -5.23 7.82 22.09
N GLY A 355 -4.53 8.94 22.02
CA GLY A 355 -4.94 10.21 22.61
C GLY A 355 -5.00 10.30 24.14
N THR A 356 -4.85 9.20 24.88
CA THR A 356 -5.08 9.12 26.33
C THR A 356 -3.93 9.63 27.19
N MET A 357 -2.70 9.66 26.64
CA MET A 357 -1.49 10.03 27.39
C MET A 357 -1.07 11.47 27.10
N PRO A 358 -0.68 12.30 28.10
CA PRO A 358 -0.09 13.61 27.87
C PRO A 358 1.15 13.54 26.97
N ILE A 359 1.29 14.48 26.02
CA ILE A 359 2.41 14.49 25.06
C ILE A 359 3.77 14.50 25.76
N GLY A 360 3.86 15.20 26.91
CA GLY A 360 5.10 15.27 27.71
C GLY A 360 5.54 13.93 28.33
N GLU A 361 4.63 12.98 28.48
CA GLU A 361 4.89 11.67 29.09
C GLU A 361 5.25 10.59 28.04
N ILE A 362 4.93 10.84 26.76
CA ILE A 362 5.19 9.91 25.66
C ILE A 362 6.68 9.55 25.53
N PRO A 363 7.63 10.49 25.62
CA PRO A 363 9.05 10.15 25.57
C PRO A 363 9.46 9.14 26.64
N ALA A 364 9.04 9.34 27.87
CA ALA A 364 9.31 8.38 28.97
C ALA A 364 8.67 7.01 28.70
N ALA A 365 7.42 7.00 28.23
CA ALA A 365 6.72 5.76 27.85
C ALA A 365 7.37 5.02 26.67
N CYS A 366 8.15 5.73 25.85
CA CYS A 366 8.97 5.17 24.78
C CYS A 366 10.43 4.89 25.21
N GLY A 367 10.75 5.03 26.50
CA GLY A 367 12.09 4.84 27.04
C GLY A 367 13.13 5.81 26.49
N VAL A 368 12.73 7.08 26.34
CA VAL A 368 13.62 8.17 25.93
C VAL A 368 13.70 9.17 27.07
N ASN A 369 14.87 9.30 27.69
CA ASN A 369 15.08 10.13 28.88
C ASN A 369 15.08 11.66 28.59
N CYS A 370 15.01 12.05 27.32
CA CYS A 370 15.05 13.46 26.93
C CYS A 370 13.89 13.79 25.97
N ASN A 371 12.94 14.60 26.44
CA ASN A 371 11.75 14.98 25.68
C ASN A 371 12.08 15.68 24.36
N SER A 372 13.08 16.57 24.36
CA SER A 372 13.53 17.29 23.17
C SER A 372 14.12 16.36 22.11
N HIS A 373 14.82 15.30 22.52
CA HIS A 373 15.45 14.36 21.60
C HIS A 373 14.42 13.56 20.81
N LEU A 374 13.40 13.01 21.47
CA LEU A 374 12.32 12.29 20.75
C LEU A 374 11.53 13.22 19.85
N SER A 375 11.24 14.46 20.28
CA SER A 375 10.49 15.44 19.50
C SER A 375 11.19 15.80 18.19
N VAL A 376 12.51 16.02 18.23
CA VAL A 376 13.32 16.31 17.03
C VAL A 376 13.33 15.12 16.07
N LEU A 377 13.57 13.92 16.60
CA LEU A 377 13.61 12.69 15.77
C LEU A 377 12.25 12.34 15.21
N PHE A 378 11.17 12.51 15.98
CA PHE A 378 9.82 12.30 15.53
C PHE A 378 9.46 13.23 14.37
N LYS A 379 9.76 14.54 14.51
CA LYS A 379 9.54 15.52 13.42
C LYS A 379 10.38 15.18 12.19
N LYS A 380 11.63 14.75 12.36
CA LYS A 380 12.50 14.33 11.25
C LYS A 380 11.95 13.10 10.52
N ALA A 381 11.40 12.13 11.26
CA ALA A 381 10.89 10.88 10.69
C ALA A 381 9.48 11.02 10.07
N THR A 382 8.64 11.90 10.60
CA THR A 382 7.22 12.02 10.20
C THR A 382 6.89 13.30 9.42
N GLY A 383 7.78 14.29 9.45
CA GLY A 383 7.52 15.64 8.93
C GLY A 383 6.66 16.50 9.87
N LEU A 384 6.02 15.93 10.89
CA LEU A 384 5.08 16.58 11.80
C LEU A 384 5.61 16.62 13.24
N THR A 385 5.21 17.62 14.01
CA THR A 385 5.41 17.59 15.46
C THR A 385 4.48 16.57 16.09
N MET A 386 4.81 16.03 17.29
CA MET A 386 3.93 15.12 18.02
C MET A 386 2.55 15.73 18.29
N ARG A 387 2.47 17.05 18.49
CA ARG A 387 1.20 17.77 18.67
C ARG A 387 0.37 17.82 17.38
N ALA A 388 1.02 18.11 16.25
CA ALA A 388 0.37 18.09 14.93
C ALA A 388 -0.05 16.68 14.53
N TRP A 389 0.80 15.67 14.79
CA TRP A 389 0.45 14.26 14.55
C TRP A 389 -0.79 13.84 15.34
N ARG A 390 -0.86 14.14 16.63
CA ARG A 390 -2.04 13.84 17.47
C ARG A 390 -3.30 14.50 16.92
N HIS A 391 -3.21 15.77 16.54
CA HIS A 391 -4.37 16.49 16.00
C HIS A 391 -4.88 15.87 14.70
N THR A 392 -3.96 15.42 13.83
CA THR A 392 -4.32 14.85 12.52
C THR A 392 -4.70 13.36 12.56
N HIS A 393 -4.43 12.63 13.68
CA HIS A 393 -4.63 11.17 13.76
C HIS A 393 -5.45 10.73 14.98
N ARG A 394 -5.90 11.66 15.84
CA ARG A 394 -6.69 11.35 17.04
C ARG A 394 -8.10 10.85 16.70
N ASP A 395 -8.64 11.29 15.56
CA ASP A 395 -10.02 10.98 15.16
C ASP A 395 -10.16 9.62 14.45
N ALA A 396 -9.10 8.79 14.43
CA ALA A 396 -9.09 7.49 13.74
C ALA A 396 -9.29 6.30 14.67
N SER A 397 -9.52 6.49 15.99
CA SER A 397 -9.53 5.39 16.97
C SER A 397 -10.76 5.33 17.89
N ASP A 398 -11.77 6.17 17.67
CA ASP A 398 -13.02 6.15 18.46
C ASP A 398 -14.23 5.65 17.63
N GLU A 399 -14.01 4.70 16.72
CA GLU A 399 -15.07 3.85 16.15
C GLU A 399 -14.66 2.38 16.12
#